data_461a0c6e882719bd3639b74caf4772ce
#
_entry.id   461a0c6e882719bd3639b74caf4772ce
#
_cell.length_a   1.000
_cell.length_b   1.000
_cell.length_c   1.000
_cell.angle_alpha   90.00
_cell.angle_beta   90.00
_cell.angle_gamma   90.00
#
_symmetry.space_group_name_H-M   'P 1'
#
loop_
_entity.id
_entity.type
_entity.pdbx_description
1 polymer ?
#
loop_
_entity_poly.entity_id
_entity_poly.type
_entity_poly.pdbx_seq_one_letter_code
_entity_poly.pdbx_strand_id
1 'polypeptide(L)'
;PDDGLAVVNVDDAFCPYFLERIAGRSVLRFGLENNADVTAGKIVSGADGVRFELITPAGRAEVALQMPGRHNILNALAATAMALAAGAPFEAVLAGLQSARPVAGRQDGKQLANGAVLIDDSYNANPGSVLAGIAALTAACALDGRQSLLVLGDMAELGDTAVDLHAQIGTAAKSQGIAGIMTCGVLSAAASEAFGSGARHFTDRAALIAVLNGSLHSNQRLLVKGSRSSRMDEVVNALLQTYGIQEKPDAA
;
A
#
# COMPACT_ATOMS: atom_id res chain seq x y z
N PRO A 1 -20.57 20.13 14.19
CA PRO A 1 -21.92 20.09 14.71
C PRO A 1 -21.95 19.26 16.01
N ASP A 2 -22.82 19.60 16.96
CA ASP A 2 -22.90 18.94 18.26
C ASP A 2 -23.53 17.53 18.14
N ASP A 3 -24.25 17.27 17.07
CA ASP A 3 -24.90 16.01 16.70
C ASP A 3 -24.04 15.12 15.77
N GLY A 4 -22.79 15.51 15.52
CA GLY A 4 -21.88 14.76 14.66
C GLY A 4 -21.45 13.40 15.25
N LEU A 5 -21.40 12.37 14.40
CA LEU A 5 -20.83 11.06 14.74
C LEU A 5 -19.33 11.06 14.40
N ALA A 6 -18.49 10.73 15.38
CA ALA A 6 -17.06 10.60 15.19
C ALA A 6 -16.70 9.17 14.72
N VAL A 7 -15.85 9.05 13.71
CA VAL A 7 -15.32 7.76 13.24
C VAL A 7 -13.85 7.67 13.66
N VAL A 8 -13.49 6.64 14.45
CA VAL A 8 -12.16 6.53 15.08
C VAL A 8 -11.53 5.17 14.81
N ASN A 9 -10.25 5.19 14.40
CA ASN A 9 -9.43 3.99 14.30
C ASN A 9 -8.94 3.59 15.70
N VAL A 10 -9.40 2.45 16.22
CA VAL A 10 -9.02 1.96 17.55
C VAL A 10 -7.65 1.29 17.59
N ASP A 11 -7.06 1.00 16.43
CA ASP A 11 -5.72 0.44 16.31
C ASP A 11 -4.64 1.53 16.23
N ASP A 12 -5.04 2.81 16.13
CA ASP A 12 -4.12 3.94 16.10
C ASP A 12 -3.64 4.29 17.51
N ALA A 13 -2.32 4.52 17.66
CA ALA A 13 -1.71 4.88 18.93
C ALA A 13 -2.29 6.17 19.54
N PHE A 14 -2.81 7.07 18.72
CA PHE A 14 -3.45 8.31 19.14
C PHE A 14 -4.96 8.17 19.44
N CYS A 15 -5.53 6.96 19.30
CA CYS A 15 -6.94 6.73 19.57
C CYS A 15 -7.39 7.27 20.95
N PRO A 16 -6.69 7.03 22.07
CA PRO A 16 -7.07 7.58 23.37
C PRO A 16 -7.14 9.11 23.37
N TYR A 17 -6.18 9.77 22.74
CA TYR A 17 -6.13 11.23 22.61
C TYR A 17 -7.35 11.78 21.85
N PHE A 18 -7.74 11.14 20.74
CA PHE A 18 -8.92 11.56 19.99
C PHE A 18 -10.21 11.31 20.76
N LEU A 19 -10.34 10.15 21.43
CA LEU A 19 -11.53 9.82 22.21
C LEU A 19 -11.75 10.82 23.35
N GLU A 20 -10.69 11.28 24.02
CA GLU A 20 -10.79 12.31 25.05
C GLU A 20 -11.32 13.64 24.49
N ARG A 21 -10.84 14.05 23.31
CA ARG A 21 -11.23 15.34 22.69
C ARG A 21 -12.64 15.36 22.11
N ILE A 22 -13.18 14.19 21.78
CA ILE A 22 -14.55 14.04 21.28
C ILE A 22 -15.54 13.57 22.35
N ALA A 23 -15.14 13.66 23.63
CA ALA A 23 -15.98 13.24 24.76
C ALA A 23 -17.40 13.85 24.67
N GLY A 24 -18.42 13.03 24.91
CA GLY A 24 -19.82 13.43 24.84
C GLY A 24 -20.46 13.32 23.43
N ARG A 25 -19.70 12.94 22.39
CA ARG A 25 -20.22 12.65 21.04
C ARG A 25 -20.44 11.17 20.84
N SER A 26 -21.34 10.81 19.90
CA SER A 26 -21.46 9.44 19.43
C SER A 26 -20.20 9.05 18.65
N VAL A 27 -19.70 7.83 18.87
CA VAL A 27 -18.47 7.33 18.26
C VAL A 27 -18.76 5.99 17.56
N LEU A 28 -18.34 5.86 16.31
CA LEU A 28 -18.28 4.59 15.59
C LEU A 28 -16.79 4.21 15.45
N ARG A 29 -16.41 3.08 16.03
CA ARG A 29 -15.03 2.60 16.08
C ARG A 29 -14.77 1.61 14.96
N PHE A 30 -13.62 1.71 14.30
CA PHE A 30 -13.18 0.67 13.37
C PHE A 30 -11.75 0.21 13.68
N GLY A 31 -11.44 -1.03 13.38
CA GLY A 31 -10.12 -1.61 13.60
C GLY A 31 -10.09 -3.12 13.33
N LEU A 32 -8.89 -3.69 13.37
CA LEU A 32 -8.61 -5.11 13.13
C LEU A 32 -8.06 -5.84 14.35
N GLU A 33 -7.35 -5.10 15.24
CA GLU A 33 -6.64 -5.68 16.38
C GLU A 33 -7.43 -5.50 17.68
N ASN A 34 -8.02 -4.33 17.84
CA ASN A 34 -8.75 -3.95 19.05
C ASN A 34 -10.27 -4.09 18.84
N ASN A 35 -11.02 -4.17 19.97
CA ASN A 35 -12.47 -4.26 19.92
C ASN A 35 -13.07 -3.02 19.24
N ALA A 36 -13.78 -3.22 18.14
CA ALA A 36 -14.34 -2.20 17.29
C ALA A 36 -15.77 -2.54 16.85
N ASP A 37 -16.55 -1.50 16.52
CA ASP A 37 -17.91 -1.63 16.00
C ASP A 37 -17.94 -2.12 14.54
N VAL A 38 -16.89 -1.70 13.77
CA VAL A 38 -16.68 -2.12 12.38
C VAL A 38 -15.34 -2.83 12.31
N THR A 39 -15.35 -4.11 12.01
CA THR A 39 -14.14 -4.95 11.99
C THR A 39 -14.22 -6.03 10.91
N ALA A 40 -13.16 -6.81 10.75
CA ALA A 40 -13.08 -7.91 9.80
C ALA A 40 -12.66 -9.21 10.48
N GLY A 41 -13.33 -10.30 10.11
CA GLY A 41 -12.97 -11.67 10.48
C GLY A 41 -12.64 -12.52 9.26
N LYS A 42 -12.17 -13.76 9.47
CA LYS A 42 -11.94 -14.77 8.41
C LYS A 42 -11.12 -14.24 7.23
N ILE A 43 -10.04 -13.50 7.52
CA ILE A 43 -9.22 -12.87 6.50
C ILE A 43 -8.44 -13.92 5.71
N VAL A 44 -8.59 -13.90 4.38
CA VAL A 44 -7.84 -14.73 3.42
C VAL A 44 -7.16 -13.81 2.43
N SER A 45 -5.84 -13.78 2.45
CA SER A 45 -5.02 -12.95 1.54
C SER A 45 -4.65 -13.73 0.29
N GLY A 46 -4.77 -13.07 -0.88
CA GLY A 46 -4.30 -13.54 -2.17
C GLY A 46 -3.35 -12.54 -2.82
N ALA A 47 -2.73 -12.93 -3.93
CA ALA A 47 -1.78 -12.07 -4.65
C ALA A 47 -2.45 -10.81 -5.24
N ASP A 48 -3.71 -10.93 -5.67
CA ASP A 48 -4.44 -9.88 -6.39
C ASP A 48 -5.59 -9.27 -5.56
N GLY A 49 -5.77 -9.72 -4.31
CA GLY A 49 -6.85 -9.22 -3.47
C GLY A 49 -6.95 -9.91 -2.13
N VAL A 50 -7.97 -9.54 -1.36
CA VAL A 50 -8.22 -10.09 -0.04
C VAL A 50 -9.72 -10.35 0.14
N ARG A 51 -10.08 -11.46 0.80
CA ARG A 51 -11.44 -11.79 1.22
C ARG A 51 -11.52 -11.74 2.74
N PHE A 52 -12.62 -11.25 3.26
CA PHE A 52 -12.87 -11.20 4.70
C PHE A 52 -14.36 -11.12 5.00
N GLU A 53 -14.75 -11.50 6.20
CA GLU A 53 -16.08 -11.26 6.74
C GLU A 53 -16.10 -9.85 7.33
N LEU A 54 -16.83 -8.92 6.70
CA LEU A 54 -17.11 -7.59 7.26
C LEU A 54 -18.15 -7.72 8.37
N ILE A 55 -17.83 -7.16 9.55
CA ILE A 55 -18.70 -7.19 10.74
C ILE A 55 -19.00 -5.74 11.12
N THR A 56 -20.29 -5.39 11.19
CA THR A 56 -20.75 -4.03 11.53
C THR A 56 -22.00 -4.07 12.39
N PRO A 57 -22.41 -2.97 13.04
CA PRO A 57 -23.70 -2.87 13.71
C PRO A 57 -24.91 -3.05 12.76
N ALA A 58 -24.74 -2.76 11.47
CA ALA A 58 -25.79 -2.88 10.45
C ALA A 58 -25.92 -4.28 9.86
N GLY A 59 -24.93 -5.18 10.07
CA GLY A 59 -24.95 -6.54 9.54
C GLY A 59 -23.55 -7.13 9.33
N ARG A 60 -23.55 -8.34 8.75
CA ARG A 60 -22.32 -9.07 8.40
C ARG A 60 -22.42 -9.56 6.97
N ALA A 61 -21.31 -9.51 6.24
CA ALA A 61 -21.23 -10.05 4.89
C ALA A 61 -19.80 -10.42 4.51
N GLU A 62 -19.65 -11.33 3.56
CA GLU A 62 -18.36 -11.61 2.92
C GLU A 62 -18.05 -10.52 1.90
N VAL A 63 -16.82 -9.99 1.95
CA VAL A 63 -16.31 -8.97 1.05
C VAL A 63 -15.07 -9.51 0.35
N ALA A 64 -15.01 -9.34 -0.98
CA ALA A 64 -13.84 -9.60 -1.79
C ALA A 64 -13.33 -8.27 -2.36
N LEU A 65 -12.21 -7.77 -1.83
CA LEU A 65 -11.52 -6.60 -2.38
C LEU A 65 -10.51 -7.03 -3.44
N GLN A 66 -10.50 -6.35 -4.57
CA GLN A 66 -9.48 -6.52 -5.62
C GLN A 66 -8.22 -5.67 -5.34
N MET A 67 -7.87 -5.56 -4.09
CA MET A 67 -6.71 -4.84 -3.57
C MET A 67 -6.06 -5.69 -2.48
N PRO A 68 -4.81 -6.15 -2.68
CA PRO A 68 -4.12 -6.99 -1.70
C PRO A 68 -3.64 -6.17 -0.50
N GLY A 69 -3.39 -6.86 0.60
CA GLY A 69 -2.76 -6.30 1.79
C GLY A 69 -3.73 -5.89 2.89
N ARG A 70 -3.27 -6.11 4.14
CA ARG A 70 -4.01 -5.84 5.37
C ARG A 70 -4.43 -4.37 5.52
N HIS A 71 -3.60 -3.44 5.04
CA HIS A 71 -3.91 -2.01 5.04
C HIS A 71 -5.14 -1.67 4.20
N ASN A 72 -5.42 -2.40 3.11
CA ASN A 72 -6.63 -2.21 2.31
C ASN A 72 -7.88 -2.71 3.02
N ILE A 73 -7.78 -3.74 3.88
CA ILE A 73 -8.89 -4.11 4.76
C ILE A 73 -9.19 -2.95 5.72
N LEU A 74 -8.17 -2.38 6.37
CA LEU A 74 -8.34 -1.25 7.28
C LEU A 74 -8.95 -0.02 6.57
N ASN A 75 -8.53 0.27 5.34
CA ASN A 75 -9.14 1.30 4.51
C ASN A 75 -10.61 1.01 4.20
N ALA A 76 -10.97 -0.25 3.92
CA ALA A 76 -12.34 -0.67 3.69
C ALA A 76 -13.20 -0.54 4.97
N LEU A 77 -12.64 -0.87 6.15
CA LEU A 77 -13.32 -0.66 7.43
C LEU A 77 -13.56 0.83 7.71
N ALA A 78 -12.57 1.68 7.45
CA ALA A 78 -12.70 3.13 7.56
C ALA A 78 -13.79 3.68 6.63
N ALA A 79 -13.77 3.28 5.36
CA ALA A 79 -14.79 3.67 4.38
C ALA A 79 -16.19 3.19 4.77
N THR A 80 -16.29 1.95 5.27
CA THR A 80 -17.53 1.38 5.80
C THR A 80 -18.06 2.21 6.97
N ALA A 81 -17.21 2.47 7.97
CA ALA A 81 -17.61 3.23 9.15
C ALA A 81 -18.07 4.65 8.78
N MET A 82 -17.35 5.32 7.87
CA MET A 82 -17.74 6.66 7.39
C MET A 82 -19.05 6.63 6.60
N ALA A 83 -19.26 5.65 5.72
CA ALA A 83 -20.48 5.55 4.93
C ALA A 83 -21.70 5.25 5.81
N LEU A 84 -21.56 4.32 6.77
CA LEU A 84 -22.62 4.03 7.75
C LEU A 84 -22.93 5.23 8.65
N ALA A 85 -21.89 5.95 9.09
CA ALA A 85 -22.04 7.20 9.86
C ALA A 85 -22.76 8.29 9.07
N ALA A 86 -22.62 8.29 7.74
CA ALA A 86 -23.34 9.20 6.83
C ALA A 86 -24.76 8.68 6.47
N GLY A 87 -25.19 7.54 7.00
CA GLY A 87 -26.54 7.00 6.77
C GLY A 87 -26.66 6.12 5.51
N ALA A 88 -25.58 5.70 4.90
CA ALA A 88 -25.63 4.80 3.75
C ALA A 88 -26.20 3.43 4.13
N PRO A 89 -27.10 2.83 3.32
CA PRO A 89 -27.56 1.46 3.54
C PRO A 89 -26.40 0.44 3.46
N PHE A 90 -26.45 -0.60 4.26
CA PHE A 90 -25.40 -1.62 4.32
C PHE A 90 -25.13 -2.28 2.95
N GLU A 91 -26.17 -2.56 2.17
CA GLU A 91 -26.08 -3.12 0.82
C GLU A 91 -25.31 -2.19 -0.15
N ALA A 92 -25.51 -0.88 -0.03
CA ALA A 92 -24.78 0.09 -0.84
C ALA A 92 -23.29 0.12 -0.47
N VAL A 93 -22.96 -0.02 0.83
CA VAL A 93 -21.58 -0.15 1.29
C VAL A 93 -20.93 -1.40 0.70
N LEU A 94 -21.60 -2.55 0.76
CA LEU A 94 -21.11 -3.81 0.18
C LEU A 94 -20.87 -3.69 -1.32
N ALA A 95 -21.82 -3.14 -2.07
CA ALA A 95 -21.68 -2.93 -3.50
C ALA A 95 -20.49 -2.01 -3.82
N GLY A 96 -20.31 -0.93 -3.04
CA GLY A 96 -19.18 -0.01 -3.15
C GLY A 96 -17.84 -0.71 -2.92
N LEU A 97 -17.70 -1.51 -1.86
CA LEU A 97 -16.48 -2.26 -1.56
C LEU A 97 -16.14 -3.28 -2.65
N GLN A 98 -17.14 -4.04 -3.14
CA GLN A 98 -16.93 -5.05 -4.20
C GLN A 98 -16.56 -4.42 -5.55
N SER A 99 -17.05 -3.23 -5.83
CA SER A 99 -16.73 -2.48 -7.05
C SER A 99 -15.42 -1.69 -6.95
N ALA A 100 -14.84 -1.54 -5.75
CA ALA A 100 -13.62 -0.77 -5.55
C ALA A 100 -12.44 -1.36 -6.36
N ARG A 101 -11.69 -0.47 -6.98
CA ARG A 101 -10.49 -0.82 -7.77
C ARG A 101 -9.32 0.01 -7.27
N PRO A 102 -8.09 -0.48 -7.45
CA PRO A 102 -6.91 0.33 -7.21
C PRO A 102 -7.00 1.66 -7.97
N VAL A 103 -6.62 2.73 -7.31
CA VAL A 103 -6.43 4.04 -7.95
C VAL A 103 -5.03 4.07 -8.53
N ALA A 104 -4.85 4.57 -9.75
CA ALA A 104 -3.54 4.72 -10.37
C ALA A 104 -2.53 5.34 -9.39
N GLY A 105 -1.34 4.76 -9.28
CA GLY A 105 -0.34 5.17 -8.30
C GLY A 105 -0.60 4.73 -6.85
N ARG A 106 -1.61 3.87 -6.60
CA ARG A 106 -1.93 3.35 -5.25
C ARG A 106 -2.08 1.83 -5.27
N GLN A 107 -0.99 1.09 -5.06
CA GLN A 107 -0.94 -0.38 -5.02
C GLN A 107 -1.55 -1.03 -6.29
N ASP A 108 -1.43 -0.36 -7.44
CA ASP A 108 -2.00 -0.81 -8.70
C ASP A 108 -1.05 -1.83 -9.36
N GLY A 109 -1.41 -3.11 -9.27
CA GLY A 109 -0.64 -4.24 -9.79
C GLY A 109 -0.87 -4.48 -11.28
N LYS A 110 0.20 -4.49 -12.08
CA LYS A 110 0.17 -4.72 -13.53
C LYS A 110 1.15 -5.84 -13.89
N GLN A 111 0.70 -6.80 -14.65
CA GLN A 111 1.61 -7.77 -15.26
C GLN A 111 2.17 -7.20 -16.57
N LEU A 112 3.49 -7.12 -16.67
CA LEU A 112 4.18 -6.64 -17.85
C LEU A 112 4.28 -7.77 -18.89
N ALA A 113 4.39 -7.42 -20.18
CA ALA A 113 4.47 -8.42 -21.25
C ALA A 113 5.72 -9.31 -21.17
N ASN A 114 6.80 -8.87 -20.51
CA ASN A 114 7.96 -9.71 -20.21
C ASN A 114 7.72 -10.70 -19.04
N GLY A 115 6.54 -10.69 -18.42
CA GLY A 115 6.16 -11.56 -17.30
C GLY A 115 6.45 -11.00 -15.90
N ALA A 116 7.19 -9.90 -15.75
CA ALA A 116 7.39 -9.23 -14.46
C ALA A 116 6.07 -8.64 -13.94
N VAL A 117 5.98 -8.46 -12.61
CA VAL A 117 4.83 -7.78 -11.97
C VAL A 117 5.28 -6.43 -11.46
N LEU A 118 4.68 -5.36 -11.98
CA LEU A 118 4.87 -3.98 -11.55
C LEU A 118 3.73 -3.59 -10.59
N ILE A 119 4.07 -3.15 -9.39
CA ILE A 119 3.13 -2.55 -8.43
C ILE A 119 3.38 -1.04 -8.43
N ASP A 120 2.45 -0.29 -8.98
CA ASP A 120 2.47 1.17 -8.99
C ASP A 120 1.88 1.70 -7.67
N ASP A 121 2.74 2.23 -6.80
CA ASP A 121 2.38 2.92 -5.56
C ASP A 121 3.08 4.29 -5.49
N SER A 122 3.21 4.92 -6.66
CA SER A 122 4.03 6.12 -6.89
C SER A 122 3.34 7.44 -6.52
N TYR A 123 2.05 7.43 -6.13
CA TYR A 123 1.30 8.64 -5.84
C TYR A 123 1.87 9.44 -4.67
N ASN A 124 2.18 8.76 -3.56
CA ASN A 124 2.78 9.38 -2.38
C ASN A 124 3.48 8.33 -1.50
N ALA A 125 4.41 8.80 -0.63
CA ALA A 125 5.11 7.95 0.32
C ALA A 125 5.29 8.64 1.67
N ASN A 126 5.04 7.88 2.73
CA ASN A 126 5.48 8.15 4.09
C ASN A 126 6.00 6.85 4.71
N PRO A 127 6.74 6.89 5.84
CA PRO A 127 7.35 5.70 6.42
C PRO A 127 6.37 4.54 6.65
N GLY A 128 5.20 4.82 7.22
CA GLY A 128 4.18 3.80 7.49
C GLY A 128 3.66 3.14 6.21
N SER A 129 3.39 3.93 5.16
CA SER A 129 2.91 3.39 3.87
C SER A 129 3.98 2.62 3.11
N VAL A 130 5.26 3.00 3.25
CA VAL A 130 6.38 2.24 2.64
C VAL A 130 6.55 0.90 3.35
N LEU A 131 6.52 0.86 4.69
CA LEU A 131 6.58 -0.39 5.47
C LEU A 131 5.42 -1.33 5.13
N ALA A 132 4.20 -0.81 5.00
CA ALA A 132 3.04 -1.59 4.57
C ALA A 132 3.21 -2.15 3.15
N GLY A 133 3.77 -1.36 2.23
CA GLY A 133 4.09 -1.78 0.87
C GLY A 133 5.17 -2.88 0.83
N ILE A 134 6.22 -2.78 1.65
CA ILE A 134 7.26 -3.81 1.80
C ILE A 134 6.64 -5.13 2.28
N ALA A 135 5.81 -5.08 3.33
CA ALA A 135 5.15 -6.25 3.87
C ALA A 135 4.22 -6.93 2.83
N ALA A 136 3.47 -6.12 2.06
CA ALA A 136 2.62 -6.65 0.99
C ALA A 136 3.44 -7.26 -0.16
N LEU A 137 4.55 -6.63 -0.55
CA LEU A 137 5.45 -7.13 -1.58
C LEU A 137 6.07 -8.48 -1.18
N THR A 138 6.61 -8.58 0.03
CA THR A 138 7.20 -9.83 0.54
C THR A 138 6.17 -10.94 0.66
N ALA A 139 4.99 -10.66 1.18
CA ALA A 139 3.89 -11.64 1.27
C ALA A 139 3.48 -12.16 -0.12
N ALA A 140 3.34 -11.28 -1.11
CA ALA A 140 3.00 -11.67 -2.47
C ALA A 140 4.11 -12.50 -3.14
N CYS A 141 5.38 -12.14 -2.95
CA CYS A 141 6.52 -12.90 -3.46
C CYS A 141 6.66 -14.28 -2.80
N ALA A 142 6.29 -14.42 -1.53
CA ALA A 142 6.26 -15.71 -0.85
C ALA A 142 5.20 -16.67 -1.42
N LEU A 143 4.11 -16.14 -1.99
CA LEU A 143 3.04 -16.93 -2.61
C LEU A 143 3.40 -17.43 -4.02
N ASP A 144 4.10 -16.62 -4.82
CA ASP A 144 4.37 -16.92 -6.22
C ASP A 144 5.86 -17.22 -6.54
N GLY A 145 6.73 -17.15 -5.53
CA GLY A 145 8.16 -17.46 -5.65
C GLY A 145 9.00 -16.43 -6.41
N ARG A 146 8.45 -15.23 -6.65
CA ARG A 146 9.15 -14.16 -7.37
C ARG A 146 10.17 -13.44 -6.48
N GLN A 147 11.18 -12.86 -7.12
CA GLN A 147 12.14 -11.99 -6.45
C GLN A 147 11.54 -10.59 -6.24
N SER A 148 11.60 -10.10 -5.01
CA SER A 148 11.11 -8.78 -4.65
C SER A 148 12.14 -7.69 -4.98
N LEU A 149 11.69 -6.60 -5.62
CA LEU A 149 12.50 -5.42 -5.89
C LEU A 149 11.73 -4.17 -5.39
N LEU A 150 12.33 -3.44 -4.45
CA LEU A 150 11.81 -2.15 -4.03
C LEU A 150 12.48 -1.03 -4.83
N VAL A 151 11.69 -0.20 -5.50
CA VAL A 151 12.14 1.00 -6.22
C VAL A 151 11.59 2.21 -5.46
N LEU A 152 12.46 2.94 -4.75
CA LEU A 152 12.06 3.96 -3.78
C LEU A 152 12.63 5.33 -4.15
N GLY A 153 11.74 6.31 -4.31
CA GLY A 153 12.06 7.74 -4.35
C GLY A 153 12.08 8.35 -2.94
N ASP A 154 12.42 9.64 -2.87
CA ASP A 154 12.41 10.36 -1.61
C ASP A 154 11.00 10.41 -1.00
N MET A 155 10.93 10.31 0.32
CA MET A 155 9.75 10.65 1.12
C MET A 155 9.88 12.11 1.57
N ALA A 156 8.90 12.93 1.22
CA ALA A 156 8.86 14.35 1.59
C ALA A 156 8.18 14.60 2.94
N GLU A 157 8.28 15.83 3.42
CA GLU A 157 7.56 16.34 4.60
C GLU A 157 7.88 15.61 5.92
N LEU A 158 9.10 15.08 6.05
CA LEU A 158 9.56 14.34 7.24
C LEU A 158 10.40 15.19 8.21
N GLY A 159 10.64 16.47 7.89
CA GLY A 159 11.45 17.37 8.73
C GLY A 159 12.88 16.87 8.94
N ASP A 160 13.45 17.19 10.09
CA ASP A 160 14.87 16.92 10.41
C ASP A 160 15.18 15.43 10.54
N THR A 161 14.19 14.58 10.72
CA THR A 161 14.37 13.11 10.83
C THR A 161 14.32 12.39 9.48
N ALA A 162 14.25 13.11 8.37
CA ALA A 162 14.05 12.54 7.04
C ALA A 162 15.12 11.49 6.68
N VAL A 163 16.38 11.76 6.92
CA VAL A 163 17.51 10.84 6.61
C VAL A 163 17.39 9.57 7.44
N ASP A 164 17.14 9.69 8.75
CA ASP A 164 17.00 8.55 9.66
C ASP A 164 15.81 7.67 9.31
N LEU A 165 14.69 8.28 8.93
CA LEU A 165 13.50 7.54 8.51
C LEU A 165 13.74 6.79 7.19
N HIS A 166 14.49 7.36 6.23
CA HIS A 166 14.88 6.62 5.04
C HIS A 166 15.83 5.45 5.37
N ALA A 167 16.81 5.64 6.26
CA ALA A 167 17.68 4.56 6.72
C ALA A 167 16.91 3.42 7.40
N GLN A 168 15.90 3.76 8.23
CA GLN A 168 15.01 2.77 8.84
C GLN A 168 14.25 1.96 7.79
N ILE A 169 13.78 2.58 6.70
CA ILE A 169 13.14 1.86 5.59
C ILE A 169 14.13 0.88 4.95
N GLY A 170 15.36 1.29 4.69
CA GLY A 170 16.39 0.40 4.11
C GLY A 170 16.65 -0.82 4.99
N THR A 171 16.83 -0.59 6.29
CA THR A 171 17.00 -1.65 7.29
C THR A 171 15.78 -2.59 7.35
N ALA A 172 14.58 -2.04 7.37
CA ALA A 172 13.34 -2.81 7.40
C ALA A 172 13.16 -3.64 6.12
N ALA A 173 13.44 -3.08 4.95
CA ALA A 173 13.38 -3.80 3.69
C ALA A 173 14.33 -5.00 3.68
N LYS A 174 15.56 -4.83 4.17
CA LYS A 174 16.54 -5.92 4.30
C LYS A 174 16.08 -7.00 5.27
N SER A 175 15.62 -6.61 6.45
CA SER A 175 15.18 -7.55 7.50
C SER A 175 13.92 -8.34 7.11
N GLN A 176 13.04 -7.75 6.29
CA GLN A 176 11.85 -8.42 5.76
C GLN A 176 12.14 -9.28 4.51
N GLY A 177 13.39 -9.40 4.07
CA GLY A 177 13.78 -10.30 2.99
C GLY A 177 13.55 -9.74 1.58
N ILE A 178 13.47 -8.41 1.40
CA ILE A 178 13.50 -7.82 0.06
C ILE A 178 14.81 -8.20 -0.62
N ALA A 179 14.73 -8.75 -1.84
CA ALA A 179 15.90 -9.27 -2.55
C ALA A 179 16.81 -8.16 -3.07
N GLY A 180 16.24 -7.01 -3.45
CA GLY A 180 17.01 -5.85 -3.92
C GLY A 180 16.26 -4.54 -3.71
N ILE A 181 17.02 -3.44 -3.56
CA ILE A 181 16.48 -2.09 -3.52
C ILE A 181 17.19 -1.20 -4.54
N MET A 182 16.41 -0.40 -5.27
CA MET A 182 16.91 0.69 -6.10
C MET A 182 16.32 2.00 -5.61
N THR A 183 17.15 2.97 -5.30
CA THR A 183 16.67 4.26 -4.77
C THR A 183 17.05 5.41 -5.69
N CYS A 184 16.22 6.46 -5.73
CA CYS A 184 16.48 7.66 -6.51
C CYS A 184 16.07 8.91 -5.74
N GLY A 185 17.03 9.80 -5.51
CA GLY A 185 16.83 11.06 -4.80
C GLY A 185 17.94 11.33 -3.76
N VAL A 186 17.89 12.46 -3.11
CA VAL A 186 18.93 12.84 -2.12
C VAL A 186 18.75 12.08 -0.81
N LEU A 187 17.51 11.98 -0.32
CA LEU A 187 17.21 11.40 0.99
C LEU A 187 17.19 9.86 0.94
N SER A 188 16.73 9.30 -0.18
CA SER A 188 16.62 7.86 -0.38
C SER A 188 17.98 7.15 -0.50
N ALA A 189 19.08 7.90 -0.64
CA ALA A 189 20.44 7.38 -0.52
C ALA A 189 20.66 6.66 0.81
N ALA A 190 20.15 7.22 1.91
CA ALA A 190 20.25 6.63 3.24
C ALA A 190 19.56 5.24 3.34
N ALA A 191 18.45 5.05 2.61
CA ALA A 191 17.78 3.75 2.54
C ALA A 191 18.65 2.71 1.79
N SER A 192 19.30 3.11 0.71
CA SER A 192 20.24 2.27 -0.05
C SER A 192 21.45 1.86 0.79
N GLU A 193 22.03 2.81 1.51
CA GLU A 193 23.17 2.59 2.40
C GLU A 193 22.81 1.62 3.54
N ALA A 194 21.68 1.85 4.21
CA ALA A 194 21.22 1.00 5.30
C ALA A 194 20.79 -0.41 4.85
N PHE A 195 20.32 -0.58 3.62
CA PHE A 195 20.04 -1.88 3.04
C PHE A 195 21.32 -2.67 2.76
N GLY A 196 22.39 -2.02 2.33
CA GLY A 196 23.70 -2.62 2.06
C GLY A 196 23.73 -3.47 0.79
N SER A 197 24.28 -4.69 0.87
CA SER A 197 24.43 -5.57 -0.29
C SER A 197 23.09 -5.86 -0.98
N GLY A 198 23.02 -5.63 -2.29
CA GLY A 198 21.82 -5.72 -3.11
C GLY A 198 21.13 -4.38 -3.34
N ALA A 199 21.70 -3.28 -2.81
CA ALA A 199 21.24 -1.94 -3.04
C ALA A 199 21.93 -1.27 -4.22
N ARG A 200 21.19 -0.39 -4.93
CA ARG A 200 21.72 0.54 -5.93
C ARG A 200 21.07 1.90 -5.76
N HIS A 201 21.89 2.94 -5.70
CA HIS A 201 21.40 4.31 -5.58
C HIS A 201 21.66 5.09 -6.87
N PHE A 202 20.71 5.99 -7.20
CA PHE A 202 20.73 6.85 -8.36
C PHE A 202 20.40 8.29 -7.94
N THR A 203 21.09 9.25 -8.49
CA THR A 203 20.79 10.68 -8.33
C THR A 203 19.84 11.20 -9.42
N ASP A 204 19.66 10.40 -10.48
CA ASP A 204 18.86 10.73 -11.65
C ASP A 204 17.92 9.59 -12.04
N ARG A 205 16.65 9.93 -12.30
CA ARG A 205 15.60 8.97 -12.68
C ARG A 205 15.86 8.31 -14.04
N ALA A 206 16.46 9.04 -15.00
CA ALA A 206 16.75 8.46 -16.31
C ALA A 206 17.77 7.32 -16.19
N ALA A 207 18.80 7.48 -15.34
CA ALA A 207 19.77 6.43 -15.05
C ALA A 207 19.11 5.22 -14.35
N LEU A 208 18.20 5.45 -13.39
CA LEU A 208 17.42 4.40 -12.75
C LEU A 208 16.57 3.63 -13.78
N ILE A 209 15.83 4.36 -14.64
CA ILE A 209 14.99 3.78 -15.69
C ILE A 209 15.82 2.95 -16.68
N ALA A 210 16.97 3.46 -17.12
CA ALA A 210 17.85 2.74 -18.04
C ALA A 210 18.31 1.39 -17.45
N VAL A 211 18.64 1.38 -16.15
CA VAL A 211 19.02 0.15 -15.46
C VAL A 211 17.85 -0.81 -15.31
N LEU A 212 16.67 -0.33 -14.92
CA LEU A 212 15.47 -1.16 -14.80
C LEU A 212 15.10 -1.78 -16.15
N ASN A 213 15.13 -1.01 -17.23
CA ASN A 213 14.85 -1.51 -18.60
C ASN A 213 15.85 -2.57 -19.06
N GLY A 214 17.09 -2.56 -18.57
CA GLY A 214 18.12 -3.54 -18.90
C GLY A 214 18.17 -4.78 -17.98
N SER A 215 17.50 -4.73 -16.82
CA SER A 215 17.64 -5.77 -15.78
C SER A 215 16.33 -6.41 -15.32
N LEU A 216 15.17 -5.85 -15.71
CA LEU A 216 13.88 -6.38 -15.30
C LEU A 216 13.53 -7.66 -16.07
N HIS A 217 13.26 -8.74 -15.33
CA HIS A 217 12.94 -10.05 -15.90
C HIS A 217 11.68 -10.67 -15.27
N SER A 218 11.16 -11.71 -15.93
CA SER A 218 9.86 -12.34 -15.63
C SER A 218 9.69 -12.83 -14.19
N ASN A 219 10.79 -13.22 -13.53
CA ASN A 219 10.74 -13.71 -12.14
C ASN A 219 10.84 -12.59 -11.09
N GLN A 220 10.50 -11.36 -11.45
CA GLN A 220 10.53 -10.24 -10.52
C GLN A 220 9.15 -9.67 -10.27
N ARG A 221 8.95 -9.22 -9.02
CA ARG A 221 7.84 -8.37 -8.61
C ARG A 221 8.46 -7.10 -8.03
N LEU A 222 8.18 -5.96 -8.66
CA LEU A 222 8.72 -4.67 -8.22
C LEU A 222 7.62 -3.76 -7.68
N LEU A 223 7.91 -3.09 -6.56
CA LEU A 223 7.11 -2.02 -5.99
C LEU A 223 7.79 -0.68 -6.28
N VAL A 224 7.12 0.20 -7.01
CA VAL A 224 7.60 1.57 -7.26
C VAL A 224 6.86 2.54 -6.35
N LYS A 225 7.59 3.23 -5.48
CA LYS A 225 7.03 4.13 -4.48
C LYS A 225 7.90 5.35 -4.23
N GLY A 226 7.26 6.48 -3.89
CA GLY A 226 7.93 7.73 -3.52
C GLY A 226 6.91 8.84 -3.25
N SER A 227 7.35 9.93 -2.67
CA SER A 227 6.50 11.11 -2.51
C SER A 227 6.13 11.71 -3.86
N ARG A 228 5.07 12.52 -3.91
CA ARG A 228 4.62 13.17 -5.15
C ARG A 228 5.75 13.99 -5.81
N SER A 229 6.57 14.64 -5.01
CA SER A 229 7.72 15.44 -5.48
C SER A 229 8.84 14.60 -6.09
N SER A 230 8.98 13.33 -5.72
CA SER A 230 10.01 12.43 -6.27
C SER A 230 9.66 11.91 -7.68
N ARG A 231 8.40 12.12 -8.12
CA ARG A 231 7.92 11.79 -9.48
C ARG A 231 8.23 10.35 -9.91
N MET A 232 8.01 9.40 -9.01
CA MET A 232 8.24 7.99 -9.31
C MET A 232 7.21 7.42 -10.30
N ASP A 233 6.12 8.13 -10.56
CA ASP A 233 5.19 7.88 -11.67
C ASP A 233 5.88 7.91 -13.05
N GLU A 234 6.96 8.70 -13.23
CA GLU A 234 7.75 8.68 -14.47
C GLU A 234 8.47 7.33 -14.68
N VAL A 235 8.94 6.71 -13.59
CA VAL A 235 9.56 5.38 -13.64
C VAL A 235 8.53 4.34 -14.05
N VAL A 236 7.33 4.38 -13.45
CA VAL A 236 6.20 3.50 -13.80
C VAL A 236 5.85 3.64 -15.28
N ASN A 237 5.64 4.89 -15.74
CA ASN A 237 5.27 5.17 -17.13
C ASN A 237 6.34 4.68 -18.13
N ALA A 238 7.62 4.88 -17.83
CA ALA A 238 8.71 4.40 -18.67
C ALA A 238 8.74 2.86 -18.79
N LEU A 239 8.51 2.15 -17.66
CA LEU A 239 8.43 0.69 -17.68
C LEU A 239 7.22 0.19 -18.48
N LEU A 240 6.06 0.86 -18.33
CA LEU A 240 4.86 0.52 -19.11
C LEU A 240 5.04 0.78 -20.62
N GLN A 241 5.75 1.85 -20.98
CA GLN A 241 6.09 2.15 -22.38
C GLN A 241 7.04 1.11 -22.98
N THR A 242 8.04 0.67 -22.19
CA THR A 242 9.05 -0.28 -22.67
C THR A 242 8.51 -1.70 -22.79
N TYR A 243 7.75 -2.16 -21.81
CA TYR A 243 7.35 -3.57 -21.74
C TYR A 243 5.90 -3.81 -22.15
N GLY A 244 5.02 -2.80 -22.10
CA GLY A 244 3.58 -3.00 -22.25
C GLY A 244 2.95 -3.76 -21.08
N ILE A 245 1.64 -3.86 -21.09
CA ILE A 245 0.86 -4.67 -20.13
C ILE A 245 0.48 -5.98 -20.84
N GLN A 246 0.63 -7.10 -20.15
CA GLN A 246 0.12 -8.37 -20.65
C GLN A 246 -1.40 -8.35 -20.64
N GLU A 247 -2.02 -8.44 -21.79
CA GLU A 247 -3.47 -8.59 -21.89
C GLU A 247 -3.88 -9.91 -21.23
N LYS A 248 -4.87 -9.87 -20.32
CA LYS A 248 -5.48 -11.11 -19.84
C LYS A 248 -6.17 -11.76 -21.05
N PRO A 249 -5.96 -13.07 -21.29
CA PRO A 249 -6.78 -13.75 -22.29
C PRO A 249 -8.25 -13.57 -21.89
N ASP A 250 -9.09 -13.13 -22.84
CA ASP A 250 -10.53 -13.05 -22.63
C ASP A 250 -10.99 -14.41 -22.08
N ALA A 251 -11.66 -14.37 -20.94
CA ALA A 251 -12.27 -15.56 -20.37
C ALA A 251 -13.37 -16.04 -21.35
N ALA A 252 -13.05 -17.11 -22.09
CA ALA A 252 -13.98 -17.78 -22.98
C ALA A 252 -15.09 -18.51 -22.18
#